data_01d237e816d0aa8cb4fb4b608ce8e431
#
_entry.id   01d237e816d0aa8cb4fb4b608ce8e431
#
_cell.length_a   1.000
_cell.length_b   1.000
_cell.length_c   1.000
_cell.angle_alpha   90.00
_cell.angle_beta   90.00
_cell.angle_gamma   90.00
#
_symmetry.space_group_name_H-M   'P 1'
#
loop_
_entity.id
_entity.type
_entity.pdbx_description
1 polymer ?
#
loop_
_entity_poly.entity_id
_entity_poly.type
_entity_poly.pdbx_seq_one_letter_code
_entity_poly.pdbx_strand_id
1 'polypeptide(L)'
;MQQLGDDYKFPPPQSATKEGIVAVGGDLNPLRILEAYKNGIFPWFSDDENLMWWSPDPRMILFPEKIKISKSFKSFLKKNEYRVSFNENFEDVIESCSNIKRVNQKGTWITNGLKQSFIKLHQMGYAHSVEVLSLIHI
;
A
#
# COMPACT_ATOMS: atom_id res chain seq x y z
N MET A 1 9.67 0.54 21.76
CA MET A 1 9.66 0.13 20.34
C MET A 1 10.35 -1.22 20.27
N GLN A 2 9.67 -2.21 19.70
CA GLN A 2 10.15 -3.59 19.68
C GLN A 2 10.94 -3.87 18.40
N GLN A 3 12.11 -4.51 18.54
CA GLN A 3 12.88 -5.07 17.43
C GLN A 3 12.24 -6.39 16.99
N LEU A 4 11.98 -6.57 15.68
CA LEU A 4 11.46 -7.82 15.15
C LEU A 4 12.58 -8.84 14.99
N GLY A 5 12.28 -10.10 15.36
CA GLY A 5 13.14 -11.27 15.14
C GLY A 5 12.85 -11.99 13.82
N ASP A 6 13.30 -13.24 13.73
CA ASP A 6 13.14 -14.06 12.52
C ASP A 6 11.73 -14.63 12.35
N ASP A 7 10.94 -14.70 13.43
CA ASP A 7 9.53 -15.06 13.34
C ASP A 7 8.72 -13.91 12.74
N TYR A 8 7.58 -14.22 12.11
CA TYR A 8 6.73 -13.19 11.48
C TYR A 8 5.73 -12.54 12.43
N LYS A 9 5.90 -12.73 13.75
CA LYS A 9 4.98 -12.19 14.76
C LYS A 9 5.22 -10.70 14.97
N PHE A 10 4.15 -9.97 15.14
CA PHE A 10 4.16 -8.56 15.51
C PHE A 10 3.64 -8.36 16.93
N PRO A 11 4.12 -7.31 17.63
CA PRO A 11 3.46 -6.85 18.84
C PRO A 11 2.03 -6.38 18.52
N PRO A 12 1.13 -6.39 19.50
CA PRO A 12 -0.22 -5.92 19.27
C PRO A 12 -0.23 -4.44 18.84
N PRO A 13 -1.09 -4.01 17.90
CA PRO A 13 -1.16 -2.61 17.43
C PRO A 13 -1.32 -1.59 18.57
N GLN A 14 -1.99 -1.99 19.67
CA GLN A 14 -2.20 -1.14 20.85
C GLN A 14 -0.89 -0.78 21.57
N SER A 15 0.22 -1.49 21.32
CA SER A 15 1.55 -1.18 21.85
C SER A 15 2.31 -0.14 21.03
N ALA A 16 1.71 0.42 19.97
CA ALA A 16 2.32 1.44 19.15
C ALA A 16 2.73 2.67 19.97
N THR A 17 3.78 3.35 19.53
CA THR A 17 4.16 4.66 20.09
C THR A 17 3.06 5.69 19.80
N LYS A 18 3.17 6.89 20.40
CA LYS A 18 2.24 8.00 20.12
C LYS A 18 2.19 8.39 18.64
N GLU A 19 3.29 8.18 17.92
CA GLU A 19 3.41 8.42 16.48
C GLU A 19 2.82 7.27 15.64
N GLY A 20 2.53 6.13 16.25
CA GLY A 20 1.96 4.97 15.59
C GLY A 20 2.98 3.90 15.16
N ILE A 21 4.23 3.93 15.65
CA ILE A 21 5.24 2.91 15.35
C ILE A 21 5.03 1.71 16.25
N VAL A 22 4.81 0.54 15.66
CA VAL A 22 4.60 -0.74 16.36
C VAL A 22 5.94 -1.45 16.58
N ALA A 23 6.76 -1.53 15.53
CA ALA A 23 8.01 -2.26 15.55
C ALA A 23 9.02 -1.72 14.53
N VAL A 24 10.28 -2.15 14.67
CA VAL A 24 11.38 -1.85 13.73
C VAL A 24 12.13 -3.13 13.36
N GLY A 25 12.85 -3.08 12.23
CA GLY A 25 13.64 -4.20 11.73
C GLY A 25 12.80 -5.32 11.13
N GLY A 26 13.30 -6.55 11.24
CA GLY A 26 12.77 -7.70 10.50
C GLY A 26 13.24 -7.70 9.05
N ASP A 27 12.42 -8.20 8.16
CA ASP A 27 12.69 -8.33 6.72
C ASP A 27 11.45 -7.96 5.89
N LEU A 28 11.61 -7.91 4.58
CA LEU A 28 10.53 -7.68 3.62
C LEU A 28 9.99 -8.99 3.02
N ASN A 29 10.08 -10.10 3.74
CA ASN A 29 9.47 -11.34 3.29
C ASN A 29 7.96 -11.15 3.06
N PRO A 30 7.40 -11.61 1.93
CA PRO A 30 5.98 -11.50 1.64
C PRO A 30 5.07 -12.01 2.76
N LEU A 31 5.46 -13.10 3.44
CA LEU A 31 4.68 -13.64 4.55
C LEU A 31 4.67 -12.73 5.77
N ARG A 32 5.78 -12.03 6.07
CA ARG A 32 5.84 -11.01 7.12
C ARG A 32 4.92 -9.82 6.79
N ILE A 33 4.98 -9.34 5.55
CA ILE A 33 4.11 -8.25 5.10
C ILE A 33 2.63 -8.66 5.22
N LEU A 34 2.30 -9.87 4.78
CA LEU A 34 0.94 -10.41 4.89
C LEU A 34 0.47 -10.48 6.35
N GLU A 35 1.34 -10.96 7.26
CA GLU A 35 1.02 -11.03 8.69
C GLU A 35 0.83 -9.64 9.29
N ALA A 36 1.64 -8.65 8.90
CA ALA A 36 1.45 -7.27 9.30
C ALA A 36 0.06 -6.74 8.90
N TYR A 37 -0.30 -6.88 7.62
CA TYR A 37 -1.61 -6.42 7.12
C TYR A 37 -2.79 -7.10 7.80
N LYS A 38 -2.72 -8.39 8.12
CA LYS A 38 -3.75 -9.11 8.90
C LYS A 38 -3.99 -8.48 10.27
N ASN A 39 -2.97 -7.88 10.85
CA ASN A 39 -3.03 -7.23 12.16
C ASN A 39 -3.23 -5.70 12.07
N GLY A 40 -3.54 -5.15 10.89
CA GLY A 40 -3.71 -3.71 10.70
C GLY A 40 -2.40 -2.91 10.75
N ILE A 41 -1.26 -3.58 10.60
CA ILE A 41 0.08 -3.01 10.59
C ILE A 41 0.55 -2.90 9.13
N PHE A 42 1.29 -1.86 8.80
CA PHE A 42 1.84 -1.68 7.45
C PHE A 42 3.28 -1.16 7.49
N PRO A 43 4.11 -1.49 6.48
CA PRO A 43 5.45 -0.96 6.37
C PRO A 43 5.43 0.46 5.81
N TRP A 44 6.23 1.37 6.41
CA TRP A 44 6.45 2.69 5.86
C TRP A 44 7.82 3.21 6.31
N PHE A 45 8.73 3.36 5.36
CA PHE A 45 10.12 3.74 5.57
C PHE A 45 10.69 4.37 4.29
N SER A 46 11.90 4.89 4.33
CA SER A 46 12.54 5.56 3.20
C SER A 46 13.64 4.74 2.53
N ASP A 47 14.14 3.70 3.20
CA ASP A 47 15.20 2.81 2.74
C ASP A 47 15.00 1.39 3.30
N ASP A 48 15.58 0.38 2.63
CA ASP A 48 15.43 -1.03 3.01
C ASP A 48 16.29 -1.45 4.22
N GLU A 49 17.10 -0.55 4.79
CA GLU A 49 17.94 -0.83 5.96
C GLU A 49 17.22 -0.51 7.27
N ASN A 50 16.32 0.48 7.24
CA ASN A 50 15.62 1.00 8.43
C ASN A 50 14.12 0.68 8.36
N LEU A 51 13.77 -0.60 8.38
CA LEU A 51 12.38 -1.04 8.29
C LEU A 51 11.57 -0.59 9.50
N MET A 52 10.45 0.08 9.25
CA MET A 52 9.51 0.53 10.27
C MET A 52 8.09 0.08 9.95
N TRP A 53 7.39 -0.39 10.99
CA TRP A 53 6.05 -0.95 10.91
C TRP A 53 5.09 -0.12 11.75
N TRP A 54 3.98 0.28 11.14
CA TRP A 54 3.10 1.32 11.65
C TRP A 54 1.67 0.84 11.82
N SER A 55 1.02 1.33 12.86
CA SER A 55 -0.42 1.24 13.08
C SER A 55 -0.87 2.48 13.87
N PRO A 56 -1.04 3.64 13.22
CA PRO A 56 -1.46 4.87 13.89
C PRO A 56 -2.91 4.78 14.39
N ASP A 57 -3.16 5.43 15.52
CA ASP A 57 -4.50 5.61 16.10
C ASP A 57 -4.64 7.08 16.57
N PRO A 58 -5.67 7.83 16.13
CA PRO A 58 -6.76 7.41 15.25
C PRO A 58 -6.35 7.24 13.78
N ARG A 59 -7.04 6.33 13.08
CA ARG A 59 -6.82 6.06 11.66
C ARG A 59 -8.07 6.42 10.84
N MET A 60 -7.89 7.21 9.78
CA MET A 60 -8.96 7.50 8.84
C MET A 60 -9.33 6.25 8.05
N ILE A 61 -10.61 5.92 8.00
CA ILE A 61 -11.15 4.79 7.25
C ILE A 61 -12.28 5.23 6.32
N LEU A 62 -12.46 4.51 5.22
CA LEU A 62 -13.55 4.68 4.28
C LEU A 62 -14.49 3.47 4.36
N PHE A 63 -15.76 3.72 4.64
CA PHE A 63 -16.81 2.71 4.54
C PHE A 63 -17.37 2.71 3.11
N PRO A 64 -17.22 1.62 2.33
CA PRO A 64 -17.67 1.57 0.94
C PRO A 64 -19.15 1.94 0.77
N GLU A 65 -20.02 1.49 1.67
CA GLU A 65 -21.44 1.77 1.68
C GLU A 65 -21.80 3.23 1.97
N LYS A 66 -20.83 4.02 2.50
CA LYS A 66 -21.00 5.45 2.81
C LYS A 66 -20.40 6.38 1.75
N ILE A 67 -19.86 5.83 0.66
CA ILE A 67 -19.27 6.63 -0.43
C ILE A 67 -20.34 7.51 -1.08
N LYS A 68 -20.12 8.82 -1.04
CA LYS A 68 -20.97 9.79 -1.74
C LYS A 68 -20.45 10.02 -3.15
N ILE A 69 -21.17 9.58 -4.16
CA ILE A 69 -20.85 9.80 -5.56
C ILE A 69 -21.66 11.02 -6.05
N SER A 70 -20.98 12.11 -6.41
CA SER A 70 -21.60 13.33 -6.91
C SER A 70 -22.33 13.10 -8.25
N LYS A 71 -23.33 13.94 -8.56
CA LYS A 71 -24.05 13.88 -9.84
C LYS A 71 -23.10 14.10 -11.04
N SER A 72 -22.15 15.03 -10.91
CA SER A 72 -21.15 15.30 -11.94
C SER A 72 -20.25 14.10 -12.19
N PHE A 73 -19.80 13.41 -11.14
CA PHE A 73 -18.96 12.20 -11.29
C PHE A 73 -19.77 11.05 -11.91
N LYS A 74 -21.05 10.87 -11.54
CA LYS A 74 -21.91 9.89 -12.21
C LYS A 74 -22.07 10.19 -13.71
N SER A 75 -22.21 11.46 -14.08
CA SER A 75 -22.28 11.89 -15.48
C SER A 75 -20.97 11.63 -16.22
N PHE A 76 -19.83 11.90 -15.58
CA PHE A 76 -18.50 11.61 -16.11
C PHE A 76 -18.31 10.11 -16.40
N LEU A 77 -18.66 9.24 -15.44
CA LEU A 77 -18.55 7.79 -15.62
C LEU A 77 -19.37 7.25 -16.82
N LYS A 78 -20.52 7.91 -17.15
CA LYS A 78 -21.34 7.51 -18.28
C LYS A 78 -20.73 7.79 -19.65
N LYS A 79 -19.71 8.65 -19.74
CA LYS A 79 -19.06 8.98 -21.01
C LYS A 79 -18.18 7.84 -21.58
N ASN A 80 -17.85 6.84 -20.74
CA ASN A 80 -17.04 5.69 -21.11
C ASN A 80 -15.67 6.07 -21.76
N GLU A 81 -15.09 7.19 -21.32
CA GLU A 81 -13.78 7.66 -21.80
C GLU A 81 -12.62 6.90 -21.17
N TYR A 82 -12.91 6.06 -20.17
CA TYR A 82 -11.92 5.30 -19.41
C TYR A 82 -12.30 3.82 -19.33
N ARG A 83 -11.29 2.98 -19.49
CA ARG A 83 -11.40 1.55 -19.18
C ARG A 83 -10.86 1.31 -17.78
N VAL A 84 -11.60 0.60 -16.96
CA VAL A 84 -11.14 0.10 -15.67
C VAL A 84 -10.84 -1.37 -15.79
N SER A 85 -9.64 -1.78 -15.36
CA SER A 85 -9.23 -3.18 -15.29
C SER A 85 -8.69 -3.53 -13.91
N PHE A 86 -8.50 -4.81 -13.66
CA PHE A 86 -7.94 -5.34 -12.41
C PHE A 86 -6.85 -6.34 -12.73
N ASN A 87 -5.69 -6.18 -12.11
CA ASN A 87 -4.57 -7.14 -12.20
C ASN A 87 -4.03 -7.40 -13.63
N GLU A 88 -4.26 -6.50 -14.57
CA GLU A 88 -3.74 -6.66 -15.93
C GLU A 88 -2.27 -6.25 -16.04
N ASN A 89 -1.84 -5.24 -15.27
CA ASN A 89 -0.50 -4.67 -15.35
C ASN A 89 0.07 -4.32 -13.97
N PHE A 90 0.02 -5.25 -13.01
CA PHE A 90 0.44 -4.99 -11.62
C PHE A 90 1.86 -4.45 -11.52
N GLU A 91 2.81 -5.03 -12.27
CA GLU A 91 4.22 -4.61 -12.22
C GLU A 91 4.41 -3.18 -12.73
N ASP A 92 3.74 -2.81 -13.81
CA ASP A 92 3.80 -1.43 -14.35
C ASP A 92 3.14 -0.43 -13.38
N VAL A 93 2.05 -0.84 -12.72
CA VAL A 93 1.37 0.00 -11.74
C VAL A 93 2.27 0.26 -10.54
N ILE A 94 2.88 -0.76 -9.93
CA ILE A 94 3.74 -0.57 -8.76
C ILE A 94 5.04 0.16 -9.12
N GLU A 95 5.58 -0.06 -10.32
CA GLU A 95 6.73 0.69 -10.84
C GLU A 95 6.39 2.18 -10.97
N SER A 96 5.27 2.49 -11.60
CA SER A 96 4.78 3.87 -11.75
C SER A 96 4.54 4.54 -10.39
N CYS A 97 3.94 3.82 -9.44
CA CYS A 97 3.72 4.31 -8.07
C CYS A 97 5.03 4.61 -7.34
N SER A 98 6.08 3.80 -7.58
CA SER A 98 7.39 4.01 -6.97
C SER A 98 8.14 5.22 -7.53
N ASN A 99 7.92 5.55 -8.81
CA ASN A 99 8.66 6.58 -9.55
C ASN A 99 7.94 7.94 -9.60
N ILE A 100 6.69 8.01 -9.15
CA ILE A 100 5.91 9.25 -9.25
C ILE A 100 6.51 10.36 -8.36
N LYS A 101 6.88 11.47 -8.99
CA LYS A 101 7.35 12.65 -8.25
C LYS A 101 6.17 13.35 -7.59
N ARG A 102 6.27 13.56 -6.27
CA ARG A 102 5.26 14.29 -5.48
C ARG A 102 5.82 15.63 -5.04
N VAL A 103 4.99 16.67 -5.14
CA VAL A 103 5.37 18.00 -4.64
C VAL A 103 5.60 17.92 -3.14
N ASN A 104 6.72 18.49 -2.67
CA ASN A 104 7.13 18.50 -1.26
C ASN A 104 7.45 17.13 -0.62
N GLN A 105 7.64 16.07 -1.41
CA GLN A 105 8.09 14.78 -0.91
C GLN A 105 9.39 14.36 -1.60
N LYS A 106 10.44 14.11 -0.81
CA LYS A 106 11.69 13.52 -1.31
C LYS A 106 11.59 12.00 -1.22
N GLY A 107 11.67 11.33 -2.38
CA GLY A 107 11.66 9.88 -2.47
C GLY A 107 10.26 9.25 -2.40
N THR A 108 10.26 7.96 -2.23
CA THR A 108 9.05 7.11 -2.14
C THR A 108 9.20 6.13 -0.96
N TRP A 109 8.09 5.72 -0.38
CA TRP A 109 8.09 4.62 0.59
C TRP A 109 8.07 3.23 -0.10
N ILE A 110 7.82 3.18 -1.42
CA ILE A 110 7.88 1.96 -2.20
C ILE A 110 9.33 1.78 -2.65
N THR A 111 10.16 1.29 -1.74
CA THR A 111 11.56 0.95 -2.01
C THR A 111 11.65 -0.23 -2.97
N ASN A 112 12.84 -0.53 -3.48
CA ASN A 112 13.02 -1.65 -4.39
C ASN A 112 12.71 -3.00 -3.72
N GLY A 113 13.15 -3.20 -2.48
CA GLY A 113 12.84 -4.40 -1.70
C GLY A 113 11.34 -4.57 -1.48
N LEU A 114 10.66 -3.51 -1.09
CA LEU A 114 9.20 -3.53 -0.89
C LEU A 114 8.45 -3.81 -2.19
N LYS A 115 8.86 -3.20 -3.32
CA LYS A 115 8.30 -3.45 -4.65
C LYS A 115 8.37 -4.94 -5.02
N GLN A 116 9.54 -5.57 -4.87
CA GLN A 116 9.72 -7.00 -5.14
C GLN A 116 8.81 -7.88 -4.27
N SER A 117 8.65 -7.51 -3.02
CA SER A 117 7.76 -8.24 -2.10
C SER A 117 6.28 -8.12 -2.48
N PHE A 118 5.83 -6.94 -2.94
CA PHE A 118 4.47 -6.77 -3.44
C PHE A 118 4.22 -7.51 -4.75
N ILE A 119 5.21 -7.60 -5.66
CA ILE A 119 5.10 -8.42 -6.86
C ILE A 119 4.89 -9.89 -6.48
N LYS A 120 5.65 -10.41 -5.51
CA LYS A 120 5.47 -11.78 -5.01
C LYS A 120 4.09 -11.97 -4.35
N LEU A 121 3.63 -11.00 -3.55
CA LEU A 121 2.29 -11.03 -2.97
C LEU A 121 1.20 -11.03 -4.04
N HIS A 122 1.41 -10.31 -5.14
CA HIS A 122 0.50 -10.35 -6.28
C HIS A 122 0.44 -11.74 -6.92
N GLN A 123 1.60 -12.35 -7.18
CA GLN A 123 1.68 -13.72 -7.71
C GLN A 123 1.03 -14.75 -6.78
N MET A 124 1.05 -14.51 -5.48
CA MET A 124 0.37 -15.32 -4.46
C MET A 124 -1.13 -15.01 -4.33
N GLY A 125 -1.67 -14.01 -5.03
CA GLY A 125 -3.07 -13.61 -4.99
C GLY A 125 -3.47 -12.74 -3.80
N TYR A 126 -2.52 -12.08 -3.11
CA TYR A 126 -2.79 -11.22 -1.95
C TYR A 126 -2.65 -9.72 -2.24
N ALA A 127 -2.02 -9.33 -3.32
CA ALA A 127 -1.94 -7.94 -3.74
C ALA A 127 -2.58 -7.76 -5.12
N HIS A 128 -3.32 -6.67 -5.28
CA HIS A 128 -4.10 -6.40 -6.48
C HIS A 128 -3.89 -4.98 -6.97
N SER A 129 -3.98 -4.79 -8.28
CA SER A 129 -3.99 -3.48 -8.91
C SER A 129 -5.34 -3.14 -9.51
N VAL A 130 -5.62 -1.85 -9.58
CA VAL A 130 -6.75 -1.28 -10.32
C VAL A 130 -6.16 -0.29 -11.31
N GLU A 131 -6.36 -0.54 -12.59
CA GLU A 131 -5.91 0.34 -13.66
C GLU A 131 -7.08 1.19 -14.19
N VAL A 132 -6.85 2.47 -14.38
CA VAL A 132 -7.79 3.38 -15.06
C VAL A 132 -7.08 3.94 -16.27
N LEU A 133 -7.42 3.44 -17.44
CA LEU A 133 -6.79 3.76 -18.70
C LEU A 133 -7.68 4.70 -19.54
N SER A 134 -7.13 5.82 -19.99
CA SER A 134 -7.82 6.69 -20.93
C SER A 134 -7.92 6.01 -22.30
N LEU A 135 -9.11 6.02 -22.90
CA LEU A 135 -9.36 5.52 -24.24
C LEU A 135 -9.11 6.60 -25.32
N ILE A 136 -8.83 7.84 -24.90
CA ILE A 136 -8.71 9.01 -25.79
C ILE A 136 -7.24 9.38 -26.03
N HIS A 137 -6.33 8.94 -25.15
CA HIS A 137 -4.89 9.29 -25.19
C HIS A 137 -4.03 8.06 -25.54
N ILE A 138 -4.46 7.31 -26.53
CA ILE A 138 -3.66 6.19 -27.11
C ILE A 138 -2.79 6.75 -28.24
#